data_49debd63ea27961f6e07b54101eae3a9
#
_entry.id   49debd63ea27961f6e07b54101eae3a9
#
_cell.length_a   1.000
_cell.length_b   1.000
_cell.length_c   1.000
_cell.angle_alpha   90.00
_cell.angle_beta   90.00
_cell.angle_gamma   90.00
#
_symmetry.space_group_name_H-M   'P 1'
#
loop_
_entity.id
_entity.type
_entity.pdbx_description
1 polymer ?
#
loop_
_entity_poly.entity_id
_entity_poly.type
_entity_poly.pdbx_seq_one_letter_code
_entity_poly.pdbx_strand_id
1 'polypeptide(L)'
;MKRAWIYGLLLFSALSLRAAPILGTASTFSVLGASTVTNTGSTTLSGDLGVSPGASITGFPPGVFTGTIYPGTAVATEAEHDALAAYNQLRTFTCAVTQDLTGQDLGGLTLTPGAYTFNSSAQLTGLLTLDLMDDPNALFIFRIGSTLTTASSSSVTTINGPRDDNVYWLIGSSATLGMDSGFQGNIIADQSITLTTGAHIANGSALALNGAVTLDTNDISGSAPEPATLALLGAGLIGLRLLRRRQKRAT
;
A
#
# COMPACT_ATOMS: atom_id res chain seq x y z
N MET A 1 46.94 12.05 44.49
CA MET A 1 46.74 11.76 43.06
C MET A 1 45.46 10.92 42.92
N LYS A 2 44.34 11.52 42.54
CA LYS A 2 43.06 10.82 42.33
C LYS A 2 42.79 10.77 40.82
N ARG A 3 42.86 9.57 40.23
CA ARG A 3 42.58 9.31 38.82
C ARG A 3 41.04 9.29 38.63
N ALA A 4 40.51 10.26 37.92
CA ALA A 4 39.12 10.27 37.47
C ALA A 4 39.01 9.40 36.21
N TRP A 5 38.21 8.33 36.29
CA TRP A 5 37.83 7.50 35.16
C TRP A 5 36.59 8.14 34.49
N ILE A 6 36.79 8.61 33.28
CA ILE A 6 35.69 9.11 32.42
C ILE A 6 35.12 7.93 31.66
N TYR A 7 33.98 7.39 32.10
CA TYR A 7 33.23 6.43 31.34
C TYR A 7 32.45 7.17 30.23
N GLY A 8 32.97 7.14 29.04
CA GLY A 8 32.24 7.58 27.84
C GLY A 8 31.14 6.57 27.51
N LEU A 9 29.90 6.91 27.86
CA LEU A 9 28.71 6.15 27.46
C LEU A 9 28.42 6.43 25.98
N LEU A 10 28.91 5.57 25.10
CA LEU A 10 28.51 5.53 23.69
C LEU A 10 27.03 5.10 23.63
N LEU A 11 26.13 6.08 23.46
CA LEU A 11 24.76 5.79 23.06
C LEU A 11 24.79 5.33 21.58
N PHE A 12 24.77 4.01 21.38
CA PHE A 12 24.37 3.43 20.12
C PHE A 12 22.88 3.74 19.93
N SER A 13 22.53 4.76 19.15
CA SER A 13 21.20 4.89 18.59
C SER A 13 21.04 3.74 17.60
N ALA A 14 20.28 2.72 17.98
CA ALA A 14 19.81 1.73 17.03
C ALA A 14 18.97 2.50 15.99
N LEU A 15 19.56 2.84 14.85
CA LEU A 15 18.79 3.15 13.65
C LEU A 15 18.07 1.85 13.31
N SER A 16 16.78 1.80 13.56
CA SER A 16 15.93 0.78 12.97
C SER A 16 16.00 1.00 11.46
N LEU A 17 16.80 0.19 10.77
CA LEU A 17 16.74 0.07 9.32
C LEU A 17 15.33 -0.52 9.05
N ARG A 18 14.35 0.32 8.74
CA ARG A 18 13.13 -0.15 8.10
C ARG A 18 13.56 -0.75 6.76
N ALA A 19 13.12 -1.97 6.49
CA ALA A 19 13.22 -2.52 5.14
C ALA A 19 12.59 -1.48 4.19
N ALA A 20 13.23 -1.27 3.03
CA ALA A 20 12.64 -0.41 2.01
C ALA A 20 11.21 -0.91 1.71
N PRO A 21 10.24 -0.02 1.51
CA PRO A 21 8.89 -0.44 1.17
C PRO A 21 8.93 -1.34 -0.06
N ILE A 22 8.16 -2.42 -0.06
CA ILE A 22 8.13 -3.42 -1.16
C ILE A 22 7.82 -2.75 -2.50
N LEU A 23 6.98 -1.72 -2.50
CA LEU A 23 6.59 -0.95 -3.68
C LEU A 23 7.62 0.11 -4.12
N GLY A 24 8.72 0.31 -3.38
CA GLY A 24 9.70 1.35 -3.72
C GLY A 24 9.06 2.72 -3.92
N THR A 25 9.36 3.37 -5.06
CA THR A 25 8.81 4.69 -5.41
C THR A 25 7.31 4.64 -5.74
N ALA A 26 6.75 3.47 -6.12
CA ALA A 26 5.32 3.32 -6.34
C ALA A 26 4.49 3.44 -5.05
N SER A 27 5.10 3.37 -3.88
CA SER A 27 4.42 3.48 -2.58
C SER A 27 3.75 4.84 -2.32
N THR A 28 4.15 5.90 -3.02
CA THR A 28 3.53 7.23 -2.91
C THR A 28 2.30 7.40 -3.79
N PHE A 29 2.08 6.49 -4.75
CA PHE A 29 1.00 6.57 -5.70
C PHE A 29 -0.28 5.90 -5.16
N SER A 30 -1.37 6.65 -5.13
CA SER A 30 -2.72 6.07 -4.97
C SER A 30 -3.17 5.37 -6.25
N VAL A 31 -2.81 5.95 -7.41
CA VAL A 31 -3.17 5.42 -8.72
C VAL A 31 -2.00 5.55 -9.68
N LEU A 32 -1.64 4.44 -10.34
CA LEU A 32 -0.63 4.40 -11.38
C LEU A 32 -1.13 3.50 -12.53
N GLY A 33 -1.17 4.03 -13.72
CA GLY A 33 -1.59 3.29 -14.91
C GLY A 33 -0.52 3.30 -15.99
N ALA A 34 -0.41 2.22 -16.76
CA ALA A 34 0.55 2.18 -17.85
C ALA A 34 0.05 2.92 -19.09
N SER A 35 -1.21 2.81 -19.44
CA SER A 35 -1.76 3.40 -20.67
C SER A 35 -2.48 4.73 -20.42
N THR A 36 -3.46 4.73 -19.56
CA THR A 36 -4.28 5.90 -19.20
C THR A 36 -4.80 5.81 -17.79
N VAL A 37 -5.14 6.95 -17.19
CA VAL A 37 -6.04 7.04 -16.04
C VAL A 37 -7.24 7.90 -16.42
N THR A 38 -8.44 7.34 -16.26
CA THR A 38 -9.70 8.04 -16.52
C THR A 38 -10.56 8.05 -15.29
N ASN A 39 -11.17 9.19 -15.00
CA ASN A 39 -12.09 9.34 -13.90
C ASN A 39 -13.40 9.98 -14.37
N THR A 40 -14.51 9.47 -13.85
CA THR A 40 -15.84 10.08 -13.94
C THR A 40 -16.35 10.31 -12.52
N GLY A 41 -16.78 11.53 -12.20
CA GLY A 41 -17.31 11.83 -10.87
C GLY A 41 -16.28 12.31 -9.85
N SER A 42 -16.71 12.39 -8.59
CA SER A 42 -15.99 13.07 -7.50
C SER A 42 -15.04 12.12 -6.78
N THR A 43 -14.06 11.60 -7.49
CA THR A 43 -13.02 10.73 -6.91
C THR A 43 -12.05 11.52 -6.04
N THR A 44 -11.65 10.96 -4.88
CA THR A 44 -10.63 11.50 -3.97
C THR A 44 -9.44 10.55 -3.89
N LEU A 45 -8.23 11.07 -4.11
CA LEU A 45 -6.97 10.32 -3.99
C LEU A 45 -6.08 10.94 -2.93
N SER A 46 -5.64 10.14 -1.95
CA SER A 46 -4.73 10.60 -0.89
C SER A 46 -3.26 10.27 -1.19
N GLY A 47 -2.79 10.52 -2.43
CA GLY A 47 -1.42 10.26 -2.86
C GLY A 47 -1.19 10.76 -4.28
N ASP A 48 -0.08 10.32 -4.86
CA ASP A 48 0.30 10.68 -6.21
C ASP A 48 -0.59 9.98 -7.26
N LEU A 49 -0.69 10.62 -8.43
CA LEU A 49 -1.43 10.13 -9.58
C LEU A 49 -0.52 10.08 -10.79
N GLY A 50 -0.31 8.91 -11.39
CA GLY A 50 0.65 8.72 -12.46
C GLY A 50 0.18 7.90 -13.63
N VAL A 51 0.82 8.11 -14.77
CA VAL A 51 0.71 7.28 -15.98
C VAL A 51 2.06 7.17 -16.66
N SER A 52 2.53 5.98 -16.98
CA SER A 52 3.73 5.73 -17.80
C SER A 52 3.70 4.30 -18.37
N PRO A 53 4.06 4.06 -19.65
CA PRO A 53 4.58 4.99 -20.66
C PRO A 53 3.52 5.90 -21.30
N GLY A 54 2.23 5.68 -21.04
CA GLY A 54 1.18 6.61 -21.43
C GLY A 54 1.33 7.98 -20.76
N ALA A 55 0.49 8.93 -21.15
CA ALA A 55 0.50 10.28 -20.58
C ALA A 55 -0.91 10.86 -20.41
N SER A 56 -1.96 10.08 -20.68
CA SER A 56 -3.33 10.56 -20.63
C SER A 56 -3.95 10.35 -19.25
N ILE A 57 -4.21 11.46 -18.57
CA ILE A 57 -4.96 11.49 -17.32
C ILE A 57 -6.15 12.44 -17.53
N THR A 58 -7.37 11.95 -17.30
CA THR A 58 -8.61 12.71 -17.51
C THR A 58 -9.54 12.59 -16.32
N GLY A 59 -10.45 13.59 -16.16
CA GLY A 59 -11.42 13.61 -15.07
C GLY A 59 -10.92 14.16 -13.74
N PHE A 60 -9.82 14.89 -13.76
CA PHE A 60 -9.29 15.63 -12.62
C PHE A 60 -9.09 17.12 -13.00
N PRO A 61 -10.11 17.98 -12.77
CA PRO A 61 -11.39 17.80 -12.08
C PRO A 61 -12.45 16.99 -12.88
N PRO A 62 -13.56 16.46 -12.24
CA PRO A 62 -14.00 16.74 -10.88
C PRO A 62 -13.27 15.94 -9.77
N GLY A 63 -12.50 14.90 -10.11
CA GLY A 63 -11.66 14.21 -9.15
C GLY A 63 -10.61 15.16 -8.52
N VAL A 64 -10.22 14.85 -7.28
CA VAL A 64 -9.20 15.58 -6.53
C VAL A 64 -8.13 14.63 -6.00
N PHE A 65 -6.93 15.15 -5.78
CA PHE A 65 -5.82 14.39 -5.21
C PHE A 65 -4.97 15.29 -4.31
N THR A 66 -4.31 14.71 -3.31
CA THR A 66 -3.46 15.46 -2.37
C THR A 66 -1.98 15.46 -2.75
N GLY A 67 -1.55 14.48 -3.56
CA GLY A 67 -0.18 14.34 -4.05
C GLY A 67 0.11 15.16 -5.30
N THR A 68 0.98 14.63 -6.15
CA THR A 68 1.40 15.24 -7.42
C THR A 68 0.92 14.40 -8.60
N ILE A 69 0.65 15.06 -9.73
CA ILE A 69 0.29 14.38 -10.98
C ILE A 69 1.52 14.21 -11.88
N TYR A 70 1.71 12.98 -12.39
CA TYR A 70 2.87 12.60 -13.20
C TYR A 70 2.45 11.95 -14.53
N PRO A 71 2.06 12.74 -15.54
CA PRO A 71 1.65 12.22 -16.85
C PRO A 71 2.88 11.97 -17.75
N GLY A 72 3.25 10.73 -17.99
CA GLY A 72 4.37 10.32 -18.85
C GLY A 72 5.75 10.82 -18.38
N THR A 73 5.93 11.01 -17.09
CA THR A 73 7.18 11.55 -16.53
C THR A 73 8.16 10.45 -16.11
N ALA A 74 9.44 10.79 -15.95
CA ALA A 74 10.44 9.86 -15.42
C ALA A 74 10.09 9.32 -14.03
N VAL A 75 9.41 10.12 -13.19
CA VAL A 75 8.95 9.70 -11.85
C VAL A 75 7.91 8.59 -11.97
N ALA A 76 6.92 8.74 -12.86
CA ALA A 76 5.93 7.69 -13.09
C ALA A 76 6.56 6.44 -13.74
N THR A 77 7.57 6.62 -14.61
CA THR A 77 8.30 5.48 -15.21
C THR A 77 9.06 4.68 -14.15
N GLU A 78 9.74 5.33 -13.23
CA GLU A 78 10.44 4.65 -12.13
C GLU A 78 9.46 3.93 -11.21
N ALA A 79 8.32 4.56 -10.91
CA ALA A 79 7.27 3.94 -10.10
C ALA A 79 6.68 2.69 -10.77
N GLU A 80 6.49 2.69 -12.10
CA GLU A 80 6.05 1.49 -12.84
C GLU A 80 7.11 0.37 -12.78
N HIS A 81 8.40 0.70 -12.88
CA HIS A 81 9.48 -0.28 -12.73
C HIS A 81 9.49 -0.88 -11.32
N ASP A 82 9.31 -0.07 -10.28
CA ASP A 82 9.26 -0.53 -8.91
C ASP A 82 8.01 -1.37 -8.63
N ALA A 83 6.84 -0.99 -9.17
CA ALA A 83 5.61 -1.77 -9.09
C ALA A 83 5.78 -3.16 -9.75
N LEU A 84 6.40 -3.22 -10.93
CA LEU A 84 6.72 -4.47 -11.62
C LEU A 84 7.72 -5.31 -10.82
N ALA A 85 8.74 -4.69 -10.24
CA ALA A 85 9.72 -5.38 -9.40
C ALA A 85 9.05 -5.98 -8.16
N ALA A 86 8.16 -5.22 -7.49
CA ALA A 86 7.36 -5.69 -6.35
C ALA A 86 6.45 -6.86 -6.74
N TYR A 87 5.75 -6.77 -7.87
CA TYR A 87 4.92 -7.85 -8.41
C TYR A 87 5.72 -9.14 -8.58
N ASN A 88 6.90 -9.06 -9.22
CA ASN A 88 7.75 -10.22 -9.45
C ASN A 88 8.33 -10.79 -8.16
N GLN A 89 8.75 -9.95 -7.22
CA GLN A 89 9.25 -10.36 -5.93
C GLN A 89 8.18 -11.09 -5.12
N LEU A 90 6.99 -10.51 -5.01
CA LEU A 90 5.89 -11.07 -4.22
C LEU A 90 5.32 -12.36 -4.83
N ARG A 91 5.40 -12.55 -6.16
CA ARG A 91 5.00 -13.81 -6.81
C ARG A 91 5.80 -15.01 -6.33
N THR A 92 7.06 -14.81 -5.97
CA THR A 92 7.98 -15.87 -5.55
C THR A 92 8.26 -15.84 -4.05
N PHE A 93 7.73 -14.87 -3.32
CA PHE A 93 7.95 -14.72 -1.90
C PHE A 93 7.39 -15.92 -1.13
N THR A 94 8.21 -16.51 -0.25
CA THR A 94 7.82 -17.68 0.54
C THR A 94 7.22 -17.22 1.88
N CYS A 95 5.96 -17.55 2.12
CA CYS A 95 5.29 -17.34 3.39
C CYS A 95 5.28 -18.63 4.21
N ALA A 96 5.18 -18.50 5.52
CA ALA A 96 5.01 -19.66 6.43
C ALA A 96 3.69 -20.40 6.17
N VAL A 97 2.63 -19.66 5.84
CA VAL A 97 1.34 -20.19 5.42
C VAL A 97 1.20 -19.96 3.90
N THR A 98 0.91 -21.01 3.15
CA THR A 98 0.56 -20.95 1.73
C THR A 98 -0.64 -21.85 1.50
N GLN A 99 -1.72 -21.31 0.93
CA GLN A 99 -2.96 -22.02 0.69
C GLN A 99 -3.48 -21.77 -0.72
N ASP A 100 -3.89 -22.84 -1.39
CA ASP A 100 -4.60 -22.76 -2.67
C ASP A 100 -6.10 -22.60 -2.41
N LEU A 101 -6.66 -21.48 -2.88
CA LEU A 101 -8.08 -21.14 -2.79
C LEU A 101 -8.75 -21.16 -4.16
N THR A 102 -8.15 -21.81 -5.15
CA THR A 102 -8.69 -21.90 -6.51
C THR A 102 -10.13 -22.44 -6.51
N GLY A 103 -11.05 -21.66 -7.08
CA GLY A 103 -12.47 -22.00 -7.14
C GLY A 103 -13.27 -21.67 -5.88
N GLN A 104 -12.64 -21.11 -4.83
CA GLN A 104 -13.33 -20.63 -3.64
C GLN A 104 -13.65 -19.14 -3.76
N ASP A 105 -14.81 -18.73 -3.24
CA ASP A 105 -15.13 -17.32 -3.02
C ASP A 105 -14.41 -16.84 -1.76
N LEU A 106 -13.86 -15.65 -1.79
CA LEU A 106 -13.20 -15.03 -0.64
C LEU A 106 -14.19 -14.55 0.43
N GLY A 107 -15.47 -14.37 0.06
CA GLY A 107 -16.50 -13.91 0.97
C GLY A 107 -16.78 -14.91 2.10
N GLY A 108 -16.90 -14.39 3.33
CA GLY A 108 -17.12 -15.18 4.54
C GLY A 108 -15.85 -15.81 5.11
N LEU A 109 -14.68 -15.68 4.44
CA LEU A 109 -13.43 -16.22 4.98
C LEU A 109 -12.82 -15.29 6.02
N THR A 110 -12.13 -15.90 6.99
CA THR A 110 -11.18 -15.22 7.88
C THR A 110 -9.81 -15.85 7.64
N LEU A 111 -8.86 -15.03 7.18
CA LEU A 111 -7.52 -15.47 6.79
C LEU A 111 -6.48 -14.87 7.73
N THR A 112 -5.41 -15.63 7.99
CA THR A 112 -4.25 -15.21 8.77
C THR A 112 -3.08 -14.82 7.85
N PRO A 113 -1.99 -14.16 8.34
CA PRO A 113 -0.87 -13.78 7.52
C PRO A 113 -0.31 -14.94 6.70
N GLY A 114 -0.15 -14.74 5.38
CA GLY A 114 0.28 -15.80 4.47
C GLY A 114 0.14 -15.46 2.99
N ALA A 115 0.39 -16.47 2.14
CA ALA A 115 0.19 -16.39 0.70
C ALA A 115 -0.99 -17.28 0.27
N TYR A 116 -1.89 -16.69 -0.47
CA TYR A 116 -3.12 -17.31 -0.98
C TYR A 116 -3.09 -17.34 -2.51
N THR A 117 -3.25 -18.51 -3.09
CA THR A 117 -3.09 -18.70 -4.55
C THR A 117 -4.42 -19.08 -5.19
N PHE A 118 -4.65 -18.52 -6.37
CA PHE A 118 -5.75 -18.85 -7.27
C PHE A 118 -5.16 -19.11 -8.64
N ASN A 119 -5.20 -20.35 -9.13
CA ASN A 119 -4.69 -20.69 -10.47
C ASN A 119 -5.57 -20.15 -11.60
N SER A 120 -6.73 -19.58 -11.26
CA SER A 120 -7.69 -18.93 -12.17
C SER A 120 -8.11 -17.58 -11.63
N SER A 121 -9.32 -17.14 -11.92
CA SER A 121 -9.93 -15.93 -11.37
C SER A 121 -10.30 -16.12 -9.89
N ALA A 122 -10.28 -15.03 -9.14
CA ALA A 122 -10.79 -14.94 -7.79
C ALA A 122 -12.04 -14.05 -7.74
N GLN A 123 -12.96 -14.37 -6.82
CA GLN A 123 -14.16 -13.58 -6.54
C GLN A 123 -14.24 -13.24 -5.06
N LEU A 124 -14.81 -12.09 -4.77
CA LEU A 124 -15.15 -11.65 -3.41
C LEU A 124 -16.63 -11.28 -3.36
N THR A 125 -17.42 -12.09 -2.66
CA THR A 125 -18.86 -11.85 -2.45
C THR A 125 -19.13 -11.67 -0.96
N GLY A 126 -19.38 -10.44 -0.50
CA GLY A 126 -19.57 -10.12 0.91
C GLY A 126 -18.27 -9.75 1.62
N LEU A 127 -18.06 -10.23 2.85
CA LEU A 127 -16.95 -9.80 3.71
C LEU A 127 -15.79 -10.81 3.72
N LEU A 128 -14.58 -10.35 3.42
CA LEU A 128 -13.32 -11.02 3.74
C LEU A 128 -12.69 -10.37 4.97
N THR A 129 -12.34 -11.18 5.97
CA THR A 129 -11.66 -10.73 7.17
C THR A 129 -10.20 -11.18 7.16
N LEU A 130 -9.27 -10.25 7.35
CA LEU A 130 -7.84 -10.50 7.48
C LEU A 130 -7.47 -10.29 8.96
N ASP A 131 -7.15 -11.39 9.65
CA ASP A 131 -6.74 -11.36 11.05
C ASP A 131 -5.22 -11.18 11.12
N LEU A 132 -4.77 -10.01 11.57
CA LEU A 132 -3.36 -9.70 11.69
C LEU A 132 -2.67 -10.41 12.86
N MET A 133 -3.44 -11.10 13.73
CA MET A 133 -2.91 -11.86 14.87
C MET A 133 -2.02 -11.03 15.81
N ASP A 134 -2.30 -9.74 15.95
CA ASP A 134 -1.51 -8.75 16.69
C ASP A 134 -0.04 -8.62 16.23
N ASP A 135 0.29 -9.11 15.02
CA ASP A 135 1.61 -8.97 14.41
C ASP A 135 1.69 -7.66 13.62
N PRO A 136 2.52 -6.68 14.01
CA PRO A 136 2.70 -5.44 13.27
C PRO A 136 3.39 -5.62 11.90
N ASN A 137 3.91 -6.82 11.62
CA ASN A 137 4.52 -7.16 10.33
C ASN A 137 3.67 -8.19 9.56
N ALA A 138 2.40 -8.35 9.92
CA ALA A 138 1.50 -9.25 9.22
C ALA A 138 1.51 -8.98 7.71
N LEU A 139 1.73 -10.01 6.90
CA LEU A 139 1.82 -9.90 5.44
C LEU A 139 0.82 -10.83 4.78
N PHE A 140 -0.02 -10.28 3.91
CA PHE A 140 -0.97 -11.02 3.10
C PHE A 140 -0.63 -10.86 1.63
N ILE A 141 -0.46 -11.98 0.91
CA ILE A 141 -0.18 -11.98 -0.52
C ILE A 141 -1.24 -12.83 -1.23
N PHE A 142 -2.06 -12.21 -2.05
CA PHE A 142 -3.02 -12.89 -2.91
C PHE A 142 -2.45 -12.98 -4.33
N ARG A 143 -2.21 -14.21 -4.80
CA ARG A 143 -1.68 -14.50 -6.14
C ARG A 143 -2.80 -15.05 -7.01
N ILE A 144 -3.34 -14.21 -7.88
CA ILE A 144 -4.50 -14.54 -8.72
C ILE A 144 -4.02 -14.70 -10.16
N GLY A 145 -4.18 -15.90 -10.71
CA GLY A 145 -3.67 -16.26 -12.02
C GLY A 145 -4.39 -15.58 -13.20
N SER A 146 -5.60 -15.05 -12.97
CA SER A 146 -6.37 -14.35 -14.00
C SER A 146 -6.99 -13.07 -13.44
N THR A 147 -8.31 -12.96 -13.34
CA THR A 147 -9.01 -11.74 -12.92
C THR A 147 -9.41 -11.76 -11.45
N LEU A 148 -9.48 -10.59 -10.83
CA LEU A 148 -10.19 -10.37 -9.58
C LEU A 148 -11.48 -9.60 -9.85
N THR A 149 -12.60 -10.11 -9.34
CA THR A 149 -13.90 -9.41 -9.38
C THR A 149 -14.51 -9.37 -8.00
N THR A 150 -14.91 -8.19 -7.55
CA THR A 150 -15.67 -8.06 -6.31
C THR A 150 -17.12 -7.77 -6.61
N ALA A 151 -18.03 -8.34 -5.83
CA ALA A 151 -19.45 -8.02 -5.92
C ALA A 151 -19.73 -6.63 -5.36
N SER A 152 -20.90 -6.05 -5.69
CA SER A 152 -21.34 -4.79 -5.09
C SER A 152 -21.45 -4.94 -3.57
N SER A 153 -21.05 -3.89 -2.85
CA SER A 153 -21.05 -3.82 -1.37
C SER A 153 -20.26 -4.94 -0.68
N SER A 154 -19.36 -5.64 -1.40
CA SER A 154 -18.40 -6.55 -0.77
C SER A 154 -17.31 -5.77 -0.06
N SER A 155 -16.63 -6.40 0.88
CA SER A 155 -15.59 -5.69 1.62
C SER A 155 -14.45 -6.58 2.09
N VAL A 156 -13.28 -5.96 2.22
CA VAL A 156 -12.09 -6.52 2.91
C VAL A 156 -11.87 -5.70 4.17
N THR A 157 -11.72 -6.35 5.31
CA THR A 157 -11.42 -5.70 6.60
C THR A 157 -10.28 -6.39 7.31
N THR A 158 -9.56 -5.64 8.13
CA THR A 158 -8.50 -6.16 9.00
C THR A 158 -8.96 -6.11 10.46
N ILE A 159 -8.58 -7.12 11.24
CA ILE A 159 -8.81 -7.20 12.69
C ILE A 159 -7.52 -7.58 13.42
N ASN A 160 -7.51 -7.38 14.75
CA ASN A 160 -6.40 -7.77 15.63
C ASN A 160 -5.03 -7.22 15.18
N GLY A 161 -4.95 -5.91 14.99
CA GLY A 161 -3.70 -5.24 14.67
C GLY A 161 -3.89 -3.83 14.11
N PRO A 162 -2.81 -3.07 13.92
CA PRO A 162 -2.87 -1.78 13.29
C PRO A 162 -3.36 -1.94 11.84
N ARG A 163 -4.01 -0.90 11.30
CA ARG A 163 -4.29 -0.86 9.86
C ARG A 163 -2.96 -0.82 9.12
N ASP A 164 -2.69 -1.84 8.32
CA ASP A 164 -1.40 -2.03 7.69
C ASP A 164 -1.53 -2.09 6.16
N ASP A 165 -0.49 -1.60 5.49
CA ASP A 165 -0.34 -1.58 4.02
C ASP A 165 0.22 -2.89 3.47
N ASN A 166 0.48 -3.88 4.32
CA ASN A 166 1.10 -5.16 3.96
C ASN A 166 0.12 -6.18 3.37
N VAL A 167 -0.92 -5.69 2.68
CA VAL A 167 -1.84 -6.51 1.91
C VAL A 167 -1.60 -6.27 0.43
N TYR A 168 -1.22 -7.33 -0.30
CA TYR A 168 -0.88 -7.26 -1.72
C TYR A 168 -1.72 -8.22 -2.55
N TRP A 169 -2.35 -7.68 -3.60
CA TRP A 169 -3.16 -8.41 -4.56
C TRP A 169 -2.45 -8.43 -5.91
N LEU A 170 -1.83 -9.57 -6.25
CA LEU A 170 -1.11 -9.77 -7.50
C LEU A 170 -2.04 -10.43 -8.51
N ILE A 171 -2.45 -9.69 -9.52
CA ILE A 171 -3.51 -10.09 -10.44
C ILE A 171 -2.92 -10.31 -11.82
N GLY A 172 -3.00 -11.54 -12.35
CA GLY A 172 -2.41 -11.95 -13.61
C GLY A 172 -3.13 -11.40 -14.85
N SER A 173 -4.25 -10.69 -14.69
CA SER A 173 -4.95 -9.96 -15.75
C SER A 173 -5.52 -8.67 -15.18
N SER A 174 -6.84 -8.51 -15.12
CA SER A 174 -7.52 -7.27 -14.71
C SER A 174 -8.25 -7.43 -13.39
N ALA A 175 -8.41 -6.32 -12.67
CA ALA A 175 -9.25 -6.21 -11.47
C ALA A 175 -10.49 -5.36 -11.75
N THR A 176 -11.63 -5.77 -11.20
CA THR A 176 -12.86 -4.98 -11.19
C THR A 176 -13.43 -4.97 -9.78
N LEU A 177 -13.47 -3.78 -9.17
CA LEU A 177 -14.12 -3.58 -7.90
C LEU A 177 -15.58 -3.16 -8.13
N GLY A 178 -16.50 -3.93 -7.57
CA GLY A 178 -17.95 -3.72 -7.69
C GLY A 178 -18.41 -2.44 -7.00
N MET A 179 -19.60 -1.98 -7.35
CA MET A 179 -20.21 -0.75 -6.82
C MET A 179 -20.24 -0.77 -5.27
N ASP A 180 -19.87 0.36 -4.67
CA ASP A 180 -19.84 0.55 -3.21
C ASP A 180 -19.04 -0.53 -2.47
N SER A 181 -18.08 -1.20 -3.13
CA SER A 181 -17.22 -2.17 -2.47
C SER A 181 -16.12 -1.48 -1.66
N GLY A 182 -15.83 -2.02 -0.46
CA GLY A 182 -14.76 -1.56 0.42
C GLY A 182 -13.54 -2.47 0.32
N PHE A 183 -12.48 -2.03 -0.32
CA PHE A 183 -11.29 -2.84 -0.51
C PHE A 183 -10.13 -2.36 0.37
N GLN A 184 -9.18 -3.24 0.65
CA GLN A 184 -8.00 -2.90 1.43
C GLN A 184 -6.74 -3.49 0.83
N GLY A 185 -5.65 -2.68 0.82
CA GLY A 185 -4.34 -3.08 0.37
C GLY A 185 -4.03 -2.69 -1.08
N ASN A 186 -2.85 -3.08 -1.52
CA ASN A 186 -2.26 -2.68 -2.79
C ASN A 186 -2.66 -3.65 -3.90
N ILE A 187 -3.34 -3.17 -4.93
CA ILE A 187 -3.71 -3.93 -6.12
C ILE A 187 -2.63 -3.70 -7.17
N ILE A 188 -1.95 -4.77 -7.59
CA ILE A 188 -0.97 -4.75 -8.70
C ILE A 188 -1.50 -5.69 -9.78
N ALA A 189 -2.08 -5.13 -10.83
CA ALA A 189 -2.67 -5.90 -11.92
C ALA A 189 -1.78 -5.87 -13.17
N ASP A 190 -1.60 -7.03 -13.81
CA ASP A 190 -0.85 -7.10 -15.06
C ASP A 190 -1.51 -6.26 -16.17
N GLN A 191 -2.85 -6.20 -16.20
CA GLN A 191 -3.58 -5.43 -17.18
C GLN A 191 -4.29 -4.21 -16.52
N SER A 192 -5.58 -4.11 -16.60
CA SER A 192 -6.34 -2.94 -16.19
C SER A 192 -6.98 -3.09 -14.81
N ILE A 193 -7.24 -1.95 -14.17
CA ILE A 193 -8.00 -1.88 -12.92
C ILE A 193 -9.21 -0.97 -13.12
N THR A 194 -10.39 -1.45 -12.76
CA THR A 194 -11.63 -0.67 -12.80
C THR A 194 -12.25 -0.62 -11.41
N LEU A 195 -12.40 0.58 -10.89
CA LEU A 195 -13.22 0.84 -9.71
C LEU A 195 -14.55 1.40 -10.20
N THR A 196 -15.63 0.65 -9.99
CA THR A 196 -16.98 1.14 -10.34
C THR A 196 -17.46 2.15 -9.30
N THR A 197 -18.62 2.76 -9.53
CA THR A 197 -19.16 3.86 -8.72
C THR A 197 -19.12 3.55 -7.22
N GLY A 198 -18.51 4.43 -6.43
CA GLY A 198 -18.47 4.33 -4.98
C GLY A 198 -17.51 3.29 -4.41
N ALA A 199 -16.83 2.49 -5.24
CA ALA A 199 -15.82 1.57 -4.74
C ALA A 199 -14.64 2.34 -4.12
N HIS A 200 -14.10 1.84 -3.00
CA HIS A 200 -13.00 2.50 -2.32
C HIS A 200 -11.87 1.53 -1.95
N ILE A 201 -10.65 2.05 -1.88
CA ILE A 201 -9.46 1.31 -1.42
C ILE A 201 -8.89 2.02 -0.20
N ALA A 202 -8.85 1.33 0.92
CA ALA A 202 -8.21 1.81 2.15
C ALA A 202 -6.80 1.23 2.30
N ASN A 203 -5.85 2.06 2.76
CA ASN A 203 -4.46 1.68 3.01
C ASN A 203 -3.84 0.92 1.83
N GLY A 204 -3.97 1.47 0.63
CA GLY A 204 -3.49 0.80 -0.57
C GLY A 204 -3.53 1.65 -1.82
N SER A 205 -3.30 1.00 -2.95
CA SER A 205 -3.15 1.64 -4.25
C SER A 205 -3.73 0.79 -5.38
N ALA A 206 -3.96 1.42 -6.53
CA ALA A 206 -4.34 0.76 -7.79
C ALA A 206 -3.23 0.96 -8.82
N LEU A 207 -2.42 -0.09 -9.05
CA LEU A 207 -1.24 -0.09 -9.92
C LEU A 207 -1.47 -1.04 -11.09
N ALA A 208 -1.64 -0.51 -12.30
CA ALA A 208 -1.91 -1.27 -13.53
C ALA A 208 -0.68 -1.29 -14.44
N LEU A 209 0.06 -2.41 -14.46
CA LEU A 209 1.39 -2.53 -15.07
C LEU A 209 1.42 -2.39 -16.61
N ASN A 210 0.33 -2.77 -17.31
CA ASN A 210 0.26 -2.71 -18.78
C ASN A 210 -1.04 -2.07 -19.30
N GLY A 211 -2.01 -1.80 -18.40
CA GLY A 211 -3.33 -1.32 -18.77
C GLY A 211 -3.68 0.04 -18.24
N ALA A 212 -4.99 0.30 -18.23
CA ALA A 212 -5.57 1.53 -17.73
C ALA A 212 -6.09 1.38 -16.30
N VAL A 213 -6.19 2.50 -15.57
CA VAL A 213 -7.01 2.59 -14.37
C VAL A 213 -8.23 3.46 -14.67
N THR A 214 -9.41 2.90 -14.41
CA THR A 214 -10.70 3.59 -14.60
C THR A 214 -11.39 3.78 -13.25
N LEU A 215 -11.82 5.00 -12.99
CA LEU A 215 -12.39 5.44 -11.72
C LEU A 215 -13.75 6.10 -11.94
N ASP A 216 -14.64 5.95 -10.97
CA ASP A 216 -15.96 6.62 -10.93
C ASP A 216 -16.40 6.85 -9.47
N THR A 217 -16.27 8.10 -9.01
CA THR A 217 -16.72 8.50 -7.65
C THR A 217 -16.10 7.62 -6.55
N ASN A 218 -14.77 7.45 -6.57
CA ASN A 218 -14.04 6.57 -5.69
C ASN A 218 -13.30 7.32 -4.58
N ASP A 219 -12.90 6.59 -3.54
CA ASP A 219 -11.96 7.07 -2.52
C ASP A 219 -10.79 6.08 -2.43
N ILE A 220 -9.56 6.56 -2.68
CA ILE A 220 -8.35 5.76 -2.53
C ILE A 220 -7.43 6.46 -1.54
N SER A 221 -7.39 5.92 -0.32
CA SER A 221 -6.47 6.36 0.71
C SER A 221 -5.21 5.50 0.67
N GLY A 222 -4.14 6.04 0.09
CA GLY A 222 -2.83 5.41 0.09
C GLY A 222 -2.27 5.24 1.51
N SER A 223 -1.32 4.34 1.66
CA SER A 223 -0.51 4.26 2.86
C SER A 223 0.35 5.51 2.93
N ALA A 224 -0.07 6.50 3.72
CA ALA A 224 0.78 7.64 3.98
C ALA A 224 2.00 7.16 4.77
N PRO A 225 3.24 7.26 4.25
CA PRO A 225 4.42 7.05 5.07
C PRO A 225 4.29 7.98 6.28
N GLU A 226 4.39 7.45 7.50
CA GLU A 226 4.36 8.30 8.70
C GLU A 226 5.39 9.42 8.50
N PRO A 227 4.97 10.69 8.57
CA PRO A 227 5.87 11.79 8.26
C PRO A 227 7.12 11.66 9.11
N ALA A 228 8.30 11.75 8.49
CA ALA A 228 9.60 11.80 9.20
C ALA A 228 9.61 12.90 10.29
N THR A 229 8.62 13.80 10.27
CA THR A 229 8.29 14.79 11.31
C THR A 229 8.06 14.17 12.69
N LEU A 230 7.45 12.98 12.82
CA LEU A 230 7.29 12.30 14.10
C LEU A 230 8.63 11.79 14.63
N ALA A 231 9.48 11.24 13.77
CA ALA A 231 10.83 10.85 14.12
C ALA A 231 11.69 12.08 14.47
N LEU A 232 11.54 13.17 13.72
CA LEU A 232 12.24 14.44 13.97
C LEU A 232 11.75 15.10 15.26
N LEU A 233 10.45 15.08 15.53
CA LEU A 233 9.87 15.56 16.78
C LEU A 233 10.37 14.75 17.97
N GLY A 234 10.39 13.42 17.87
CA GLY A 234 10.95 12.53 18.89
C GLY A 234 12.44 12.81 19.14
N ALA A 235 13.24 12.94 18.10
CA ALA A 235 14.67 13.30 18.21
C ALA A 235 14.85 14.70 18.83
N GLY A 236 14.03 15.68 18.45
CA GLY A 236 14.03 17.03 19.00
C GLY A 236 13.72 17.05 20.49
N LEU A 237 12.72 16.30 20.94
CA LEU A 237 12.36 16.19 22.37
C LEU A 237 13.46 15.51 23.20
N ILE A 238 14.11 14.49 22.65
CA ILE A 238 15.26 13.82 23.29
C ILE A 238 16.43 14.81 23.40
N GLY A 239 16.74 15.55 22.34
CA GLY A 239 17.78 16.58 22.31
C GLY A 239 17.54 17.66 23.36
N LEU A 240 16.32 18.19 23.48
CA LEU A 240 15.93 19.16 24.51
C LEU A 240 16.09 18.61 25.93
N ARG A 241 15.74 17.34 26.15
CA ARG A 241 15.89 16.69 27.48
C ARG A 241 17.38 16.54 27.87
N LEU A 242 18.24 16.24 26.90
CA LEU A 242 19.69 16.14 27.11
C LEU A 242 20.32 17.51 27.42
N LEU A 243 19.91 18.55 26.71
CA LEU A 243 20.37 19.93 26.96
C LEU A 243 19.97 20.42 28.36
N ARG A 244 18.72 20.20 28.78
CA ARG A 244 18.26 20.53 30.15
C ARG A 244 19.02 19.78 31.25
N ARG A 245 19.45 18.54 31.01
CA ARG A 245 20.27 17.77 31.96
C ARG A 245 21.70 18.32 32.09
N ARG A 246 22.29 18.82 30.98
CA ARG A 246 23.62 19.46 31.01
C ARG A 246 23.61 20.78 31.77
N GLN A 247 22.59 21.62 31.60
CA GLN A 247 22.47 22.87 32.32
C GLN A 247 22.34 22.67 33.85
N LYS A 248 21.61 21.65 34.33
CA LYS A 248 21.49 21.32 35.76
C LYS A 248 22.73 20.72 36.40
N ARG A 249 23.74 20.36 35.62
CA ARG A 249 25.05 19.86 36.15
C ARG A 249 26.14 20.94 36.17
N ALA A 250 25.86 22.12 35.61
CA ALA A 250 26.79 23.24 35.53
C ALA A 250 26.49 24.36 36.53
N THR A 251 25.43 24.19 37.30
CA THR A 251 25.09 24.96 38.52
C THR A 251 25.24 24.07 39.74
#